data_639be7339b232a3913e3278e3e7747e6
#
_entry.id   639be7339b232a3913e3278e3e7747e6
#
_cell.length_a   1.000
_cell.length_b   1.000
_cell.length_c   1.000
_cell.angle_alpha   90.00
_cell.angle_beta   90.00
_cell.angle_gamma   90.00
#
_symmetry.space_group_name_H-M   'P 1'
#
loop_
_entity.id
_entity.type
_entity.pdbx_description
1 polymer ?
#
loop_
_entity_poly.entity_id
_entity_poly.type
_entity_poly.pdbx_seq_one_letter_code
_entity_poly.pdbx_strand_id
1 'polypeptide(L)'
;MRTSREHASREDAMVAGRCHCGAISYELDLPVLHHALCHCSDCRRHSGAPMVGWAMVPAAQLHVSGEPKVYASSEHGRRQFCGECGTGLFYVNEDMLPGLVDVQTGTLDDPDAVPPGANIQVAERVEWMKTAHELPAFDRYPG
;
A
#
# COMPACT_ATOMS: atom_id res chain seq x y z
N MET A 1 -9.63 32.19 0.53
CA MET A 1 -9.11 31.79 1.09
C MET A 1 -8.83 30.69 0.95
N ARG A 2 -9.00 30.16 0.39
CA ARG A 2 -8.60 29.10 0.44
C ARG A 2 -7.54 29.22 0.98
N THR A 3 -7.26 30.37 1.22
CA THR A 3 -6.07 30.43 1.74
C THR A 3 -5.96 29.48 2.81
N SER A 4 -6.72 29.54 3.83
CA SER A 4 -6.50 28.58 4.85
C SER A 4 -6.92 27.25 4.31
N ARG A 5 -7.92 27.21 3.46
CA ARG A 5 -8.27 25.99 2.92
C ARG A 5 -7.22 25.50 2.01
N GLU A 6 -6.69 26.33 1.21
CA GLU A 6 -5.68 25.91 0.34
C GLU A 6 -4.53 25.44 1.09
N HIS A 7 -4.26 26.06 2.20
CA HIS A 7 -3.16 25.67 3.02
C HIS A 7 -3.43 24.27 3.57
N ALA A 8 -4.61 24.07 4.10
CA ALA A 8 -4.98 22.76 4.62
C ALA A 8 -4.90 21.72 3.53
N SER A 9 -5.34 22.07 2.34
CA SER A 9 -5.26 21.14 1.25
C SER A 9 -3.86 20.75 0.93
N ARG A 10 -2.93 21.68 1.01
CA ARG A 10 -1.57 21.36 0.72
C ARG A 10 -0.97 20.50 1.80
N GLU A 11 -1.34 20.72 3.03
CA GLU A 11 -0.86 19.86 4.10
C GLU A 11 -1.41 18.47 3.95
N ASP A 12 -2.66 18.37 3.47
CA ASP A 12 -3.26 17.08 3.24
C ASP A 12 -2.77 16.46 1.94
N ALA A 13 -1.94 17.17 1.19
CA ALA A 13 -1.46 16.68 -0.08
C ALA A 13 -0.29 15.71 0.05
N MET A 14 0.07 15.35 1.28
CA MET A 14 1.16 14.41 1.50
C MET A 14 0.89 13.59 2.73
N VAL A 15 1.23 12.29 2.65
CA VAL A 15 1.14 11.38 3.78
C VAL A 15 2.46 10.66 3.92
N ALA A 16 2.75 10.13 5.10
CA ALA A 16 4.00 9.44 5.38
C ALA A 16 3.75 8.00 5.76
N GLY A 17 4.75 7.16 5.56
CA GLY A 17 4.69 5.76 5.96
C GLY A 17 6.08 5.21 6.20
N ARG A 18 6.14 3.97 6.65
CA ARG A 18 7.43 3.33 6.92
C ARG A 18 7.24 1.83 7.13
N CYS A 19 8.36 1.10 7.06
CA CYS A 19 8.36 -0.30 7.41
C CYS A 19 8.26 -0.45 8.94
N HIS A 20 8.06 -1.67 9.40
CA HIS A 20 7.86 -1.93 10.82
C HIS A 20 9.03 -1.45 11.68
N CYS A 21 10.26 -1.68 11.25
CA CYS A 21 11.44 -1.29 12.04
C CYS A 21 11.86 0.16 11.82
N GLY A 22 11.31 0.83 10.82
CA GLY A 22 11.65 2.22 10.53
C GLY A 22 12.87 2.44 9.67
N ALA A 23 13.56 1.36 9.25
CA ALA A 23 14.75 1.52 8.41
C ALA A 23 14.42 2.12 7.06
N ILE A 24 13.21 1.88 6.55
CA ILE A 24 12.72 2.44 5.31
C ILE A 24 11.52 3.32 5.64
N SER A 25 11.57 4.57 5.21
CA SER A 25 10.44 5.48 5.37
C SER A 25 10.17 6.18 4.05
N TYR A 26 9.00 6.78 3.94
CA TYR A 26 8.66 7.47 2.70
C TYR A 26 7.61 8.54 2.93
N GLU A 27 7.56 9.46 1.97
CA GLU A 27 6.50 10.45 1.87
C GLU A 27 5.83 10.26 0.53
N LEU A 28 4.52 10.33 0.53
CA LEU A 28 3.70 10.07 -0.65
C LEU A 28 2.86 11.30 -0.93
N ASP A 29 3.09 11.90 -2.11
CA ASP A 29 2.30 13.05 -2.52
C ASP A 29 0.91 12.59 -2.96
N LEU A 30 -0.10 13.35 -2.60
CA LEU A 30 -1.47 13.07 -3.00
C LEU A 30 -1.90 14.03 -4.10
N PRO A 31 -2.91 13.68 -4.88
CA PRO A 31 -3.76 12.51 -4.72
C PRO A 31 -3.14 11.28 -5.35
N VAL A 32 -3.60 10.10 -4.89
CA VAL A 32 -3.22 8.86 -5.55
C VAL A 32 -4.11 8.68 -6.78
N LEU A 33 -3.62 7.92 -7.76
CA LEU A 33 -4.42 7.62 -8.95
C LEU A 33 -5.58 6.70 -8.61
N HIS A 34 -5.32 5.70 -7.77
CA HIS A 34 -6.38 4.88 -7.21
C HIS A 34 -5.80 4.08 -6.04
N HIS A 35 -6.69 3.56 -5.20
CA HIS A 35 -6.33 2.67 -4.12
C HIS A 35 -7.25 1.47 -4.19
N ALA A 36 -6.69 0.30 -4.39
CA ALA A 36 -7.46 -0.93 -4.53
C ALA A 36 -6.94 -1.99 -3.57
N LEU A 37 -7.86 -2.84 -3.11
CA LEU A 37 -7.53 -3.99 -2.29
C LEU A 37 -7.36 -5.17 -3.25
N CYS A 38 -6.14 -5.68 -3.36
CA CYS A 38 -5.80 -6.73 -4.32
C CYS A 38 -5.86 -8.09 -3.66
N HIS A 39 -6.59 -9.00 -4.26
CA HIS A 39 -6.81 -10.35 -3.73
C HIS A 39 -6.03 -11.42 -4.49
N CYS A 40 -5.09 -11.04 -5.36
CA CYS A 40 -4.39 -12.01 -6.18
C CYS A 40 -3.46 -12.88 -5.34
N SER A 41 -3.19 -14.08 -5.83
CA SER A 41 -2.38 -15.04 -5.11
C SER A 41 -0.95 -14.55 -4.91
N ASP A 42 -0.42 -13.77 -5.86
CA ASP A 42 0.94 -13.25 -5.73
C ASP A 42 1.03 -12.24 -4.58
N CYS A 43 0.09 -11.31 -4.50
CA CYS A 43 0.08 -10.34 -3.42
C CYS A 43 -0.13 -11.04 -2.08
N ARG A 44 -1.03 -12.01 -2.07
CA ARG A 44 -1.33 -12.76 -0.85
C ARG A 44 -0.11 -13.53 -0.36
N ARG A 45 0.56 -14.22 -1.26
CA ARG A 45 1.73 -15.02 -0.85
C ARG A 45 2.89 -14.14 -0.44
N HIS A 46 3.12 -13.05 -1.16
CA HIS A 46 4.25 -12.18 -0.84
C HIS A 46 4.04 -11.46 0.49
N SER A 47 2.81 -11.06 0.79
CA SER A 47 2.53 -10.30 2.01
C SER A 47 2.18 -11.21 3.20
N GLY A 48 1.74 -12.43 2.94
CA GLY A 48 1.23 -13.30 4.00
C GLY A 48 -0.13 -12.85 4.52
N ALA A 49 -0.86 -12.03 3.74
CA ALA A 49 -2.18 -11.52 4.14
C ALA A 49 -3.20 -11.89 3.09
N PRO A 50 -4.49 -12.00 3.46
CA PRO A 50 -5.51 -12.43 2.50
C PRO A 50 -5.78 -11.42 1.40
N MET A 51 -5.42 -10.15 1.60
CA MET A 51 -5.51 -9.12 0.58
C MET A 51 -4.54 -8.01 0.93
N VAL A 52 -4.20 -7.19 -0.06
CA VAL A 52 -3.21 -6.13 0.12
C VAL A 52 -3.75 -4.85 -0.50
N GLY A 53 -3.68 -3.74 0.25
CA GLY A 53 -4.06 -2.44 -0.28
C GLY A 53 -2.90 -1.81 -1.02
N TRP A 54 -3.15 -1.36 -2.25
CA TRP A 54 -2.14 -0.72 -3.08
C TRP A 54 -2.64 0.64 -3.54
N ALA A 55 -1.90 1.68 -3.22
CA ALA A 55 -2.17 3.02 -3.74
C ALA A 55 -1.18 3.29 -4.87
N MET A 56 -1.69 3.61 -6.04
CA MET A 56 -0.87 3.82 -7.23
C MET A 56 -0.63 5.30 -7.45
N VAL A 57 0.63 5.66 -7.67
CA VAL A 57 1.02 7.04 -7.98
C VAL A 57 2.08 7.04 -9.07
N PRO A 58 2.24 8.16 -9.78
CA PRO A 58 3.46 8.34 -10.59
C PRO A 58 4.68 8.25 -9.67
N ALA A 59 5.76 7.66 -10.17
CA ALA A 59 6.95 7.43 -9.35
C ALA A 59 7.48 8.72 -8.73
N ALA A 60 7.30 9.85 -9.40
CA ALA A 60 7.79 11.13 -8.88
C ALA A 60 7.08 11.58 -7.62
N GLN A 61 5.92 10.99 -7.30
CA GLN A 61 5.17 11.33 -6.09
C GLN A 61 5.59 10.52 -4.87
N LEU A 62 6.51 9.58 -5.02
CA LEU A 62 6.99 8.76 -3.92
C LEU A 62 8.43 9.14 -3.60
N HIS A 63 8.67 9.50 -2.34
CA HIS A 63 9.99 9.94 -1.87
C HIS A 63 10.46 9.01 -0.77
N VAL A 64 11.43 8.15 -1.08
CA VAL A 64 11.85 7.06 -0.19
C VAL A 64 13.17 7.40 0.49
N SER A 65 13.26 7.10 1.77
CA SER A 65 14.48 7.20 2.54
C SER A 65 14.86 5.79 2.99
N GLY A 66 16.11 5.41 2.77
CA GLY A 66 16.57 4.05 3.01
C GLY A 66 16.63 3.26 1.72
N GLU A 67 17.07 2.03 1.81
CA GLU A 67 17.32 1.18 0.63
C GLU A 67 16.54 -0.10 0.72
N PRO A 68 15.36 -0.19 0.10
CA PRO A 68 14.62 -1.45 0.10
C PRO A 68 15.34 -2.51 -0.72
N LYS A 69 15.16 -3.76 -0.34
CA LYS A 69 15.58 -4.88 -1.18
C LYS A 69 14.53 -5.09 -2.26
N VAL A 70 14.97 -5.67 -3.37
CA VAL A 70 14.10 -5.87 -4.52
C VAL A 70 14.03 -7.36 -4.84
N TYR A 71 12.79 -7.85 -4.96
CA TYR A 71 12.53 -9.24 -5.35
C TYR A 71 11.88 -9.23 -6.73
N ALA A 72 12.50 -9.92 -7.69
CA ALA A 72 11.93 -10.07 -9.01
C ALA A 72 10.83 -11.11 -8.92
N SER A 73 9.59 -10.68 -8.70
CA SER A 73 8.48 -11.59 -8.45
C SER A 73 7.94 -12.19 -9.75
N SER A 74 8.23 -11.57 -10.89
CA SER A 74 7.87 -12.08 -12.20
C SER A 74 8.86 -11.52 -13.20
N GLU A 75 8.63 -11.78 -14.48
CA GLU A 75 9.53 -11.29 -15.51
C GLU A 75 9.72 -9.79 -15.41
N HIS A 76 8.64 -9.05 -15.21
CA HIS A 76 8.68 -7.60 -15.16
C HIS A 76 8.33 -7.02 -13.79
N GLY A 77 7.74 -7.81 -12.91
CA GLY A 77 7.33 -7.32 -11.59
C GLY A 77 8.50 -7.25 -10.62
N ARG A 78 8.54 -6.18 -9.84
CA ARG A 78 9.57 -6.00 -8.82
C ARG A 78 8.89 -5.58 -7.54
N ARG A 79 9.06 -6.37 -6.48
CA ARG A 79 8.50 -6.08 -5.17
C ARG A 79 9.62 -5.61 -4.27
N GLN A 80 9.39 -4.50 -3.58
CA GLN A 80 10.41 -3.89 -2.73
C GLN A 80 9.99 -4.02 -1.28
N PHE A 81 10.93 -4.39 -0.43
CA PHE A 81 10.64 -4.68 0.97
C PHE A 81 11.85 -4.31 1.82
N CYS A 82 11.62 -4.16 3.11
CA CYS A 82 12.71 -3.85 4.04
C CYS A 82 13.53 -5.10 4.28
N GLY A 83 14.84 -5.01 4.04
CA GLY A 83 15.73 -6.15 4.26
C GLY A 83 15.96 -6.46 5.72
N GLU A 84 15.63 -5.53 6.64
CA GLU A 84 15.84 -5.74 8.07
C GLU A 84 14.63 -6.38 8.74
N CYS A 85 13.42 -5.90 8.43
CA CYS A 85 12.22 -6.40 9.11
C CYS A 85 11.27 -7.15 8.20
N GLY A 86 11.50 -7.13 6.89
CA GLY A 86 10.68 -7.90 5.95
C GLY A 86 9.39 -7.22 5.48
N THR A 87 9.10 -6.02 5.94
CA THR A 87 7.85 -5.36 5.53
C THR A 87 7.83 -5.13 4.03
N GLY A 88 6.77 -5.60 3.35
CA GLY A 88 6.56 -5.29 1.93
C GLY A 88 6.10 -3.85 1.79
N LEU A 89 6.65 -3.13 0.82
CA LEU A 89 6.42 -1.70 0.72
C LEU A 89 5.89 -1.28 -0.65
N PHE A 90 6.60 -1.63 -1.74
CA PHE A 90 6.30 -1.08 -3.05
C PHE A 90 6.29 -2.16 -4.12
N TYR A 91 5.58 -1.89 -5.21
CA TYR A 91 5.56 -2.77 -6.38
C TYR A 91 5.68 -1.91 -7.63
N VAL A 92 6.56 -2.31 -8.52
CA VAL A 92 6.69 -1.66 -9.83
C VAL A 92 6.69 -2.72 -10.93
N ASN A 93 6.20 -2.35 -12.10
CA ASN A 93 6.18 -3.21 -13.27
C ASN A 93 6.26 -2.30 -14.49
N GLU A 94 7.47 -2.11 -15.00
CA GLU A 94 7.67 -1.13 -16.08
C GLU A 94 7.05 -1.56 -17.40
N ASP A 95 6.73 -2.83 -17.55
CA ASP A 95 6.06 -3.30 -18.75
C ASP A 95 4.57 -2.94 -18.73
N MET A 96 3.89 -3.26 -17.63
CA MET A 96 2.44 -3.04 -17.53
C MET A 96 2.08 -1.67 -16.98
N LEU A 97 2.93 -1.12 -16.12
CA LEU A 97 2.65 0.13 -15.42
C LEU A 97 3.85 1.06 -15.51
N PRO A 98 4.24 1.48 -16.72
CA PRO A 98 5.44 2.29 -16.87
C PRO A 98 5.33 3.62 -16.11
N GLY A 99 6.37 3.93 -15.35
CA GLY A 99 6.45 5.20 -14.61
C GLY A 99 5.57 5.25 -13.36
N LEU A 100 4.92 4.14 -12.99
CA LEU A 100 4.03 4.11 -11.84
C LEU A 100 4.61 3.24 -10.75
N VAL A 101 4.19 3.48 -9.51
CA VAL A 101 4.56 2.65 -8.37
C VAL A 101 3.32 2.44 -7.50
N ASP A 102 3.19 1.23 -6.99
CA ASP A 102 2.15 0.89 -6.02
C ASP A 102 2.76 0.88 -4.63
N VAL A 103 2.08 1.50 -3.67
CA VAL A 103 2.50 1.57 -2.28
C VAL A 103 1.56 0.74 -1.43
N GLN A 104 2.10 -0.15 -0.60
CA GLN A 104 1.27 -0.94 0.31
C GLN A 104 0.70 -0.04 1.39
N THR A 105 -0.60 0.17 1.36
CA THR A 105 -1.23 1.19 2.20
C THR A 105 -1.30 0.83 3.68
N GLY A 106 -1.12 -0.45 4.02
CA GLY A 106 -0.98 -0.83 5.43
C GLY A 106 0.27 -0.27 6.08
N THR A 107 1.24 0.23 5.29
CA THR A 107 2.47 0.83 5.83
C THR A 107 2.35 2.33 6.05
N LEU A 108 1.23 2.95 5.68
CA LEU A 108 1.00 4.36 5.96
C LEU A 108 0.87 4.57 7.46
N ASP A 109 1.41 5.68 7.96
CA ASP A 109 1.28 6.03 9.39
C ASP A 109 -0.19 6.21 9.76
N ASP A 110 -0.98 6.79 8.85
CA ASP A 110 -2.42 6.93 9.03
C ASP A 110 -3.12 6.33 7.81
N PRO A 111 -3.37 5.02 7.82
CA PRO A 111 -4.00 4.39 6.65
C PRO A 111 -5.39 4.93 6.34
N ASP A 112 -6.08 5.50 7.33
CA ASP A 112 -7.41 6.05 7.09
C ASP A 112 -7.38 7.28 6.21
N ALA A 113 -6.21 7.91 6.05
CA ALA A 113 -6.10 9.11 5.21
C ALA A 113 -6.28 8.79 3.73
N VAL A 114 -6.09 7.54 3.33
CA VAL A 114 -6.22 7.13 1.93
C VAL A 114 -7.11 5.89 1.87
N PRO A 115 -8.45 6.09 1.91
CA PRO A 115 -9.34 4.93 1.90
C PRO A 115 -9.36 4.25 0.53
N PRO A 116 -9.58 2.92 0.50
CA PRO A 116 -9.63 2.22 -0.78
C PRO A 116 -10.93 2.51 -1.51
N GLY A 117 -10.88 2.40 -2.84
CA GLY A 117 -12.03 2.63 -3.69
C GLY A 117 -12.53 1.40 -4.40
N ALA A 118 -11.81 0.28 -4.35
CA ALA A 118 -12.20 -0.91 -5.11
C ALA A 118 -11.53 -2.15 -4.58
N ASN A 119 -12.14 -3.30 -4.86
CA ASN A 119 -11.49 -4.60 -4.72
C ASN A 119 -11.12 -5.07 -6.12
N ILE A 120 -9.90 -5.54 -6.31
CA ILE A 120 -9.45 -6.05 -7.61
C ILE A 120 -8.95 -7.48 -7.46
N GLN A 121 -8.86 -8.19 -8.60
CA GLN A 121 -8.45 -9.59 -8.66
C GLN A 121 -9.33 -10.47 -7.76
N VAL A 122 -10.62 -10.15 -7.74
CA VAL A 122 -11.56 -10.86 -6.85
C VAL A 122 -11.80 -12.30 -7.32
N ALA A 123 -11.42 -12.62 -8.56
CA ALA A 123 -11.48 -14.00 -9.02
C ALA A 123 -10.61 -14.92 -8.17
N GLU A 124 -9.56 -14.37 -7.54
CA GLU A 124 -8.66 -15.14 -6.69
C GLU A 124 -8.89 -14.89 -5.20
N ARG A 125 -9.95 -14.18 -4.85
CA ARG A 125 -10.25 -13.84 -3.47
C ARG A 125 -10.43 -15.10 -2.63
N VAL A 126 -9.85 -15.10 -1.44
CA VAL A 126 -10.08 -16.17 -0.47
C VAL A 126 -11.56 -16.13 -0.10
N GLU A 127 -12.21 -17.29 -0.14
CA GLU A 127 -13.67 -17.36 0.02
C GLU A 127 -14.15 -16.70 1.31
N TRP A 128 -13.48 -16.95 2.44
CA TRP A 128 -13.95 -16.40 3.70
C TRP A 128 -13.71 -14.89 3.82
N MET A 129 -12.99 -14.27 2.90
CA MET A 129 -12.86 -12.81 2.90
C MET A 129 -14.17 -12.12 2.55
N LYS A 130 -15.08 -12.83 1.88
CA LYS A 130 -16.37 -12.23 1.51
C LYS A 130 -17.20 -11.86 2.72
N THR A 131 -17.03 -12.59 3.81
CA THR A 131 -17.81 -12.37 5.02
C THR A 131 -16.94 -12.14 6.23
N ALA A 132 -15.69 -11.78 6.03
CA ALA A 132 -14.76 -11.58 7.14
C ALA A 132 -15.27 -10.54 8.13
N HIS A 133 -15.98 -9.52 7.62
CA HIS A 133 -16.51 -8.44 8.46
C HIS A 133 -17.65 -8.93 9.35
N GLU A 134 -18.17 -10.13 9.14
CA GLU A 134 -19.27 -10.69 9.95
C GLU A 134 -18.75 -11.57 11.07
N LEU A 135 -17.44 -11.82 11.14
CA LEU A 135 -16.85 -12.61 12.20
C LEU A 135 -16.95 -11.87 13.53
N PRO A 136 -17.02 -12.60 14.66
CA PRO A 136 -16.98 -11.93 15.96
C PRO A 136 -15.79 -11.02 16.06
N ALA A 137 -16.01 -9.82 16.59
CA ALA A 137 -14.96 -8.80 16.65
C ALA A 137 -14.70 -8.42 18.10
N PHE A 138 -13.44 -8.28 18.45
CA PHE A 138 -13.01 -7.95 19.81
C PHE A 138 -12.09 -6.72 19.73
N ASP A 139 -12.25 -5.80 20.69
CA ASP A 139 -11.41 -4.60 20.69
C ASP A 139 -9.94 -4.96 20.76
N ARG A 140 -9.60 -5.99 21.50
CA ARG A 140 -8.24 -6.50 21.59
C ARG A 140 -8.32 -8.00 21.35
N TYR A 141 -7.88 -8.82 22.25
CA TYR A 141 -7.98 -10.27 22.14
C TYR A 141 -9.26 -10.78 22.78
N PRO A 142 -9.76 -11.94 22.33
CA PRO A 142 -10.92 -12.54 22.99
C PRO A 142 -10.57 -12.93 24.42
N GLY A 143 -11.55 -12.86 25.30
CA GLY A 143 -11.38 -13.22 26.72
C GLY A 143 -11.45 -12.04 27.65
#